data_66e6af26b94f830c6b0546d2c3ed622e
#
_entry.id   66e6af26b94f830c6b0546d2c3ed622e
#
_cell.length_a   1.000
_cell.length_b   1.000
_cell.length_c   1.000
_cell.angle_alpha   90.00
_cell.angle_beta   90.00
_cell.angle_gamma   90.00
#
_symmetry.space_group_name_H-M   'P 1'
#
loop_
_entity.id
_entity.type
_entity.pdbx_description
1 polymer ?
#
loop_
_entity_poly.entity_id
_entity_poly.type
_entity_poly.pdbx_seq_one_letter_code
_entity_poly.pdbx_strand_id
1 'polypeptide(L)'
;MQLTIEEAIEWIHSRLPFGSRPGLDRINALLEKIDHPENKVPTIHIAGTNGKGSTVTYLRCLLEEMGLKVGTFTSPYIESFNERIAINGQPISDEQLITYVEKYQPIIKELDQITEVAGITEFETLTGMALDYFVNEQVDIAVVEVGLGGLLDSTNVVKPLLTGITTIGKDHTEILGETIAEIAYQKAGIIKEKVPVVTGNICADALAVIEKVAQEKQSPIFRFGKEYQVEYLHPDTQWGEVFNFYGEMGKLTKIKVPLLGRHQVENAAVAIQLFDKYCQLQHLPFKERDITQGLAKAQWPARMERLSDEPLIVLDGAHNDHAVKRLVENLRKEF
;
A
#
# COMPACT_ATOMS: atom_id res chain seq x y z
N MET A 1 -2.02 22.63 -28.27
CA MET A 1 -1.98 23.38 -26.99
C MET A 1 -1.61 22.31 -25.98
N GLN A 2 -0.62 22.55 -25.16
CA GLN A 2 -0.21 21.60 -24.13
C GLN A 2 -1.27 21.64 -23.01
N LEU A 3 -1.65 20.47 -22.44
CA LEU A 3 -2.60 20.42 -21.33
C LEU A 3 -2.04 21.17 -20.11
N THR A 4 -2.92 21.80 -19.33
CA THR A 4 -2.59 22.23 -17.97
C THR A 4 -2.71 21.06 -17.00
N ILE A 5 -2.18 21.18 -15.79
CA ILE A 5 -2.31 20.14 -14.77
C ILE A 5 -3.77 19.93 -14.37
N GLU A 6 -4.55 21.00 -14.28
CA GLU A 6 -5.97 20.96 -13.95
C GLU A 6 -6.76 20.19 -15.04
N GLU A 7 -6.48 20.47 -16.32
CA GLU A 7 -7.11 19.77 -17.45
C GLU A 7 -6.72 18.27 -17.47
N ALA A 8 -5.48 17.97 -17.11
CA ALA A 8 -5.01 16.58 -17.01
C ALA A 8 -5.72 15.83 -15.89
N ILE A 9 -5.83 16.41 -14.70
CA ILE A 9 -6.54 15.83 -13.56
C ILE A 9 -8.04 15.71 -13.86
N GLU A 10 -8.66 16.75 -14.47
CA GLU A 10 -10.06 16.72 -14.86
C GLU A 10 -10.34 15.59 -15.86
N TRP A 11 -9.45 15.38 -16.81
CA TRP A 11 -9.58 14.25 -17.73
C TRP A 11 -9.53 12.89 -17.00
N ILE A 12 -8.61 12.70 -16.04
CA ILE A 12 -8.57 11.48 -15.23
C ILE A 12 -9.88 11.34 -14.43
N HIS A 13 -10.36 12.40 -13.79
CA HIS A 13 -11.62 12.40 -13.05
C HIS A 13 -12.85 12.16 -13.94
N SER A 14 -12.79 12.49 -15.23
CA SER A 14 -13.85 12.16 -16.18
C SER A 14 -14.12 10.65 -16.29
N ARG A 15 -13.19 9.82 -15.78
CA ARG A 15 -13.32 8.35 -15.71
C ARG A 15 -14.00 7.86 -14.40
N LEU A 16 -14.23 8.74 -13.41
CA LEU A 16 -14.95 8.41 -12.16
C LEU A 16 -16.39 7.87 -12.37
N PRO A 17 -17.19 8.38 -13.32
CA PRO A 17 -18.55 7.89 -13.51
C PRO A 17 -18.65 6.40 -13.83
N PHE A 18 -17.55 5.76 -14.29
CA PHE A 18 -17.51 4.31 -14.47
C PHE A 18 -17.47 3.55 -13.13
N GLY A 19 -17.21 4.25 -12.00
CA GLY A 19 -17.30 3.73 -10.64
C GLY A 19 -16.31 2.60 -10.34
N SER A 20 -16.61 1.85 -9.29
CA SER A 20 -15.88 0.62 -8.97
C SER A 20 -16.45 -0.53 -9.81
N ARG A 21 -15.66 -1.03 -10.74
CA ARG A 21 -16.03 -2.13 -11.65
C ARG A 21 -15.03 -3.28 -11.47
N PRO A 22 -15.26 -4.20 -10.52
CA PRO A 22 -14.37 -5.33 -10.30
C PRO A 22 -14.15 -6.15 -11.58
N GLY A 23 -12.92 -6.54 -11.86
CA GLY A 23 -12.53 -7.31 -13.03
C GLY A 23 -11.19 -6.84 -13.58
N LEU A 24 -10.46 -7.75 -14.23
CA LEU A 24 -9.11 -7.49 -14.73
C LEU A 24 -9.03 -7.33 -16.25
N ASP A 25 -10.12 -7.54 -16.98
CA ASP A 25 -10.09 -7.53 -18.46
C ASP A 25 -9.72 -6.15 -19.02
N ARG A 26 -10.30 -5.09 -18.46
CA ARG A 26 -10.04 -3.70 -18.89
C ARG A 26 -8.61 -3.26 -18.63
N ILE A 27 -8.12 -3.51 -17.40
CA ILE A 27 -6.73 -3.16 -17.07
C ILE A 27 -5.75 -4.00 -17.88
N ASN A 28 -6.01 -5.29 -18.14
CA ASN A 28 -5.16 -6.12 -18.98
C ASN A 28 -5.12 -5.59 -20.42
N ALA A 29 -6.25 -5.18 -21.00
CA ALA A 29 -6.30 -4.57 -22.32
C ALA A 29 -5.52 -3.24 -22.38
N LEU A 30 -5.56 -2.43 -21.31
CA LEU A 30 -4.77 -1.20 -21.21
C LEU A 30 -3.27 -1.53 -21.17
N LEU A 31 -2.87 -2.49 -20.32
CA LEU A 31 -1.47 -2.89 -20.15
C LEU A 31 -0.86 -3.49 -21.43
N GLU A 32 -1.65 -4.23 -22.20
CA GLU A 32 -1.24 -4.72 -23.53
C GLU A 32 -0.85 -3.57 -24.48
N LYS A 33 -1.61 -2.45 -24.46
CA LYS A 33 -1.33 -1.27 -25.29
C LYS A 33 -0.07 -0.50 -24.87
N ILE A 34 0.44 -0.73 -23.68
CA ILE A 34 1.61 -0.04 -23.12
C ILE A 34 2.78 -1.01 -22.82
N ASP A 35 2.80 -2.15 -23.52
CA ASP A 35 3.89 -3.12 -23.49
C ASP A 35 4.15 -3.75 -22.11
N HIS A 36 3.07 -4.07 -21.37
CA HIS A 36 3.06 -4.87 -20.16
C HIS A 36 4.07 -4.41 -19.07
N PRO A 37 3.98 -3.15 -18.57
CA PRO A 37 4.90 -2.66 -17.54
C PRO A 37 4.81 -3.44 -16.23
N GLU A 38 3.67 -4.08 -15.93
CA GLU A 38 3.46 -4.95 -14.76
C GLU A 38 4.41 -6.16 -14.71
N ASN A 39 4.98 -6.53 -15.85
CA ASN A 39 5.95 -7.62 -15.95
C ASN A 39 7.40 -7.15 -15.85
N LYS A 40 7.66 -5.85 -15.84
CA LYS A 40 8.99 -5.27 -15.95
C LYS A 40 9.51 -4.69 -14.65
N VAL A 41 8.62 -4.28 -13.74
CA VAL A 41 9.00 -3.69 -12.45
C VAL A 41 8.81 -4.71 -11.33
N PRO A 42 9.83 -4.99 -10.50
CA PRO A 42 9.66 -5.80 -9.29
C PRO A 42 8.71 -5.11 -8.32
N THR A 43 7.79 -5.86 -7.70
CA THR A 43 6.78 -5.27 -6.83
C THR A 43 6.65 -5.98 -5.49
N ILE A 44 6.21 -5.22 -4.47
CA ILE A 44 5.63 -5.74 -3.22
C ILE A 44 4.19 -5.24 -3.18
N HIS A 45 3.22 -6.13 -3.01
CA HIS A 45 1.80 -5.82 -3.14
C HIS A 45 1.12 -5.86 -1.77
N ILE A 46 0.46 -4.75 -1.37
CA ILE A 46 -0.08 -4.55 -0.03
C ILE A 46 -1.60 -4.41 -0.07
N ALA A 47 -2.31 -5.36 0.55
CA ALA A 47 -3.75 -5.30 0.81
C ALA A 47 -4.06 -5.10 2.29
N GLY A 48 -5.32 -4.81 2.60
CA GLY A 48 -5.82 -4.69 3.96
C GLY A 48 -7.03 -3.76 4.04
N THR A 49 -7.74 -3.76 5.15
CA THR A 49 -8.79 -2.78 5.41
C THR A 49 -8.15 -1.45 5.80
N ASN A 50 -7.36 -1.42 6.86
CA ASN A 50 -6.64 -0.25 7.35
C ASN A 50 -5.13 -0.53 7.41
N GLY A 51 -4.32 0.52 7.46
CA GLY A 51 -2.87 0.43 7.65
C GLY A 51 -2.05 0.22 6.37
N LYS A 52 -2.68 0.06 5.20
CA LYS A 52 -1.99 -0.14 3.93
C LYS A 52 -0.97 0.98 3.65
N GLY A 53 -1.43 2.23 3.51
CA GLY A 53 -0.57 3.38 3.20
C GLY A 53 0.54 3.61 4.25
N SER A 54 0.25 3.44 5.56
CA SER A 54 1.30 3.51 6.59
C SER A 54 2.35 2.41 6.42
N THR A 55 1.93 1.17 6.11
CA THR A 55 2.85 0.05 5.86
C THR A 55 3.68 0.29 4.60
N VAL A 56 3.06 0.81 3.52
CA VAL A 56 3.76 1.23 2.28
C VAL A 56 4.84 2.27 2.62
N THR A 57 4.48 3.29 3.40
CA THR A 57 5.40 4.36 3.80
C THR A 57 6.59 3.85 4.62
N TYR A 58 6.33 3.02 5.63
CA TYR A 58 7.42 2.41 6.42
C TYR A 58 8.31 1.54 5.55
N LEU A 59 7.72 0.68 4.71
CA LEU A 59 8.48 -0.20 3.84
C LEU A 59 9.32 0.57 2.82
N ARG A 60 8.76 1.63 2.22
CA ARG A 60 9.49 2.54 1.34
C ARG A 60 10.72 3.11 2.04
N CYS A 61 10.55 3.69 3.23
CA CYS A 61 11.66 4.27 3.98
C CYS A 61 12.75 3.25 4.33
N LEU A 62 12.38 2.01 4.66
CA LEU A 62 13.33 0.93 4.90
C LEU A 62 14.12 0.55 3.64
N LEU A 63 13.45 0.45 2.50
CA LEU A 63 14.09 0.12 1.21
C LEU A 63 14.99 1.26 0.72
N GLU A 64 14.56 2.51 0.88
CA GLU A 64 15.38 3.70 0.57
C GLU A 64 16.64 3.78 1.43
N GLU A 65 16.59 3.35 2.71
CA GLU A 65 17.77 3.31 3.57
C GLU A 65 18.83 2.34 3.04
N MET A 66 18.42 1.33 2.26
CA MET A 66 19.32 0.42 1.54
C MET A 66 19.87 1.01 0.24
N GLY A 67 19.52 2.25 -0.10
CA GLY A 67 19.94 2.94 -1.32
C GLY A 67 19.13 2.58 -2.56
N LEU A 68 17.96 1.93 -2.40
CA LEU A 68 17.09 1.55 -3.52
C LEU A 68 16.24 2.74 -4.00
N LYS A 69 16.00 2.83 -5.30
CA LYS A 69 15.00 3.72 -5.90
C LYS A 69 13.63 3.05 -5.80
N VAL A 70 12.77 3.56 -4.93
CA VAL A 70 11.51 2.92 -4.56
C VAL A 70 10.32 3.66 -5.16
N GLY A 71 9.54 3.00 -6.02
CA GLY A 71 8.24 3.48 -6.47
C GLY A 71 7.16 3.18 -5.43
N THR A 72 6.20 4.07 -5.25
CA THR A 72 4.99 3.83 -4.44
C THR A 72 3.73 4.22 -5.20
N PHE A 73 2.74 3.32 -5.17
CA PHE A 73 1.39 3.60 -5.66
C PHE A 73 0.42 3.46 -4.50
N THR A 74 -0.26 4.56 -4.13
CA THR A 74 -1.11 4.65 -2.93
C THR A 74 -2.45 5.30 -3.23
N SER A 75 -3.46 5.03 -2.40
CA SER A 75 -4.79 5.63 -2.51
C SER A 75 -5.53 5.66 -1.17
N PRO A 76 -6.40 6.67 -0.95
CA PRO A 76 -6.53 7.91 -1.72
C PRO A 76 -5.36 8.87 -1.48
N TYR A 77 -5.30 9.97 -2.21
CA TYR A 77 -4.41 11.09 -1.89
C TYR A 77 -4.98 11.93 -0.73
N ILE A 78 -4.14 12.70 -0.06
CA ILE A 78 -4.50 13.56 1.08
C ILE A 78 -4.39 15.04 0.72
N GLU A 79 -3.25 15.49 0.22
CA GLU A 79 -2.97 16.89 -0.08
C GLU A 79 -3.02 17.18 -1.57
N SER A 80 -2.34 16.36 -2.38
CA SER A 80 -2.27 16.55 -3.82
C SER A 80 -2.54 15.26 -4.59
N PHE A 81 -3.16 15.40 -5.76
CA PHE A 81 -3.48 14.27 -6.63
C PHE A 81 -2.26 13.44 -7.00
N ASN A 82 -1.12 14.11 -7.18
CA ASN A 82 0.14 13.51 -7.61
C ASN A 82 0.74 12.52 -6.60
N GLU A 83 0.37 12.62 -5.30
CA GLU A 83 0.84 11.72 -4.23
C GLU A 83 0.55 10.25 -4.50
N ARG A 84 -0.45 9.96 -5.32
CA ARG A 84 -0.83 8.59 -5.68
C ARG A 84 0.32 7.82 -6.33
N ILE A 85 1.21 8.52 -7.04
CA ILE A 85 2.35 7.97 -7.75
C ILE A 85 3.59 8.73 -7.30
N ALA A 86 4.50 8.06 -6.60
CA ALA A 86 5.70 8.71 -6.09
C ALA A 86 6.94 7.82 -6.25
N ILE A 87 8.11 8.46 -6.29
CA ILE A 87 9.42 7.78 -6.24
C ILE A 87 10.21 8.38 -5.09
N ASN A 88 10.70 7.54 -4.19
CA ASN A 88 11.42 7.95 -2.98
C ASN A 88 10.65 9.03 -2.19
N GLY A 89 9.33 8.86 -2.07
CA GLY A 89 8.45 9.79 -1.39
C GLY A 89 8.21 11.12 -2.09
N GLN A 90 8.76 11.33 -3.28
CA GLN A 90 8.50 12.52 -4.09
C GLN A 90 7.38 12.21 -5.09
N PRO A 91 6.25 12.92 -5.04
CA PRO A 91 5.16 12.77 -5.99
C PRO A 91 5.63 12.96 -7.44
N ILE A 92 4.96 12.30 -8.39
CA ILE A 92 5.15 12.56 -9.82
C ILE A 92 4.96 14.06 -10.11
N SER A 93 5.83 14.67 -10.92
CA SER A 93 5.69 16.09 -11.24
C SER A 93 4.49 16.36 -12.16
N ASP A 94 4.00 17.60 -12.15
CA ASP A 94 2.90 18.02 -13.00
C ASP A 94 3.20 17.78 -14.48
N GLU A 95 4.42 18.08 -14.92
CA GLU A 95 4.85 17.88 -16.30
C GLU A 95 4.87 16.40 -16.70
N GLN A 96 5.30 15.53 -15.77
CA GLN A 96 5.30 14.09 -16.01
C GLN A 96 3.86 13.56 -16.05
N LEU A 97 2.99 13.97 -15.10
CA LEU A 97 1.58 13.57 -15.09
C LEU A 97 0.87 13.99 -16.38
N ILE A 98 1.07 15.23 -16.84
CA ILE A 98 0.55 15.73 -18.13
C ILE A 98 1.01 14.84 -19.28
N THR A 99 2.31 14.52 -19.32
CA THR A 99 2.89 13.66 -20.37
C THR A 99 2.21 12.28 -20.40
N TYR A 100 1.95 11.68 -19.22
CA TYR A 100 1.24 10.40 -19.15
C TYR A 100 -0.22 10.53 -19.57
N VAL A 101 -0.90 11.60 -19.19
CA VAL A 101 -2.28 11.86 -19.65
C VAL A 101 -2.33 11.98 -21.17
N GLU A 102 -1.47 12.77 -21.78
CA GLU A 102 -1.39 12.91 -23.25
C GLU A 102 -1.10 11.57 -23.94
N LYS A 103 -0.26 10.71 -23.36
CA LYS A 103 0.02 9.35 -23.84
C LYS A 103 -1.22 8.44 -23.76
N TYR A 104 -1.97 8.50 -22.65
CA TYR A 104 -3.05 7.56 -22.35
C TYR A 104 -4.38 7.95 -22.99
N GLN A 105 -4.62 9.23 -23.25
CA GLN A 105 -5.85 9.71 -23.89
C GLN A 105 -6.19 8.97 -25.20
N PRO A 106 -5.28 8.88 -26.20
CA PRO A 106 -5.60 8.17 -27.44
C PRO A 106 -5.77 6.67 -27.24
N ILE A 107 -5.02 6.04 -26.34
CA ILE A 107 -5.09 4.62 -26.03
C ILE A 107 -6.47 4.29 -25.44
N ILE A 108 -6.88 5.03 -24.41
CA ILE A 108 -8.17 4.81 -23.75
C ILE A 108 -9.33 5.11 -24.69
N LYS A 109 -9.20 6.13 -25.54
CA LYS A 109 -10.20 6.42 -26.56
C LYS A 109 -10.36 5.26 -27.56
N GLU A 110 -9.30 4.58 -27.92
CA GLU A 110 -9.34 3.39 -28.77
C GLU A 110 -10.04 2.23 -28.03
N LEU A 111 -9.65 1.96 -26.77
CA LEU A 111 -10.25 0.89 -25.95
C LEU A 111 -11.74 1.12 -25.68
N ASP A 112 -12.17 2.37 -25.53
CA ASP A 112 -13.58 2.71 -25.33
C ASP A 112 -14.47 2.37 -26.56
N GLN A 113 -13.89 2.08 -27.72
CA GLN A 113 -14.64 1.59 -28.90
C GLN A 113 -14.85 0.06 -28.88
N ILE A 114 -14.19 -0.65 -27.98
CA ILE A 114 -14.25 -2.11 -27.85
C ILE A 114 -15.22 -2.44 -26.71
N THR A 115 -16.40 -2.97 -27.04
CA THR A 115 -17.52 -3.18 -26.08
C THR A 115 -17.10 -3.94 -24.83
N GLU A 116 -16.25 -4.96 -24.97
CA GLU A 116 -15.82 -5.85 -23.90
C GLU A 116 -14.95 -5.16 -22.83
N VAL A 117 -14.21 -4.12 -23.22
CA VAL A 117 -13.24 -3.43 -22.37
C VAL A 117 -13.50 -1.93 -22.27
N ALA A 118 -14.58 -1.44 -22.85
CA ALA A 118 -14.96 -0.02 -22.75
C ALA A 118 -15.18 0.44 -21.31
N GLY A 119 -14.86 1.70 -21.06
CA GLY A 119 -15.06 2.34 -19.76
C GLY A 119 -13.93 2.02 -18.78
N ILE A 120 -12.68 2.14 -19.26
CA ILE A 120 -11.51 2.15 -18.37
C ILE A 120 -11.74 3.16 -17.26
N THR A 121 -11.64 2.74 -16.00
CA THR A 121 -11.91 3.57 -14.82
C THR A 121 -10.72 4.49 -14.48
N GLU A 122 -10.95 5.48 -13.61
CA GLU A 122 -9.88 6.32 -13.05
C GLU A 122 -8.76 5.47 -12.44
N PHE A 123 -9.13 4.51 -11.57
CA PHE A 123 -8.15 3.73 -10.86
C PHE A 123 -7.37 2.76 -11.77
N GLU A 124 -8.00 2.20 -12.81
CA GLU A 124 -7.32 1.41 -13.84
C GLU A 124 -6.33 2.28 -14.65
N THR A 125 -6.73 3.50 -15.01
CA THR A 125 -5.87 4.46 -15.70
C THR A 125 -4.64 4.79 -14.86
N LEU A 126 -4.83 5.13 -13.58
CA LEU A 126 -3.73 5.45 -12.65
C LEU A 126 -2.84 4.24 -12.37
N THR A 127 -3.40 3.03 -12.26
CA THR A 127 -2.63 1.80 -12.11
C THR A 127 -1.68 1.59 -13.30
N GLY A 128 -2.20 1.73 -14.53
CA GLY A 128 -1.37 1.65 -15.74
C GLY A 128 -0.27 2.71 -15.76
N MET A 129 -0.63 3.99 -15.50
CA MET A 129 0.32 5.10 -15.46
C MET A 129 1.43 4.89 -14.42
N ALA A 130 1.08 4.42 -13.21
CA ALA A 130 2.04 4.18 -12.15
C ALA A 130 3.08 3.12 -12.55
N LEU A 131 2.62 1.98 -13.07
CA LEU A 131 3.51 0.90 -13.50
C LEU A 131 4.42 1.33 -14.67
N ASP A 132 3.85 2.04 -15.66
CA ASP A 132 4.59 2.58 -16.80
C ASP A 132 5.63 3.63 -16.35
N TYR A 133 5.26 4.51 -15.43
CA TYR A 133 6.16 5.49 -14.83
C TYR A 133 7.32 4.83 -14.09
N PHE A 134 7.06 3.82 -13.28
CA PHE A 134 8.10 3.11 -12.54
C PHE A 134 9.08 2.38 -13.46
N VAL A 135 8.62 1.82 -14.57
CA VAL A 135 9.51 1.22 -15.58
C VAL A 135 10.38 2.27 -16.24
N ASN A 136 9.79 3.40 -16.69
CA ASN A 136 10.53 4.46 -17.39
C ASN A 136 11.56 5.14 -16.48
N GLU A 137 11.23 5.28 -15.20
CA GLU A 137 12.12 5.83 -14.18
C GLU A 137 13.11 4.80 -13.61
N GLN A 138 13.06 3.56 -14.07
CA GLN A 138 13.97 2.48 -13.65
C GLN A 138 14.02 2.32 -12.13
N VAL A 139 12.86 2.23 -11.47
CA VAL A 139 12.82 1.94 -10.03
C VAL A 139 13.32 0.51 -9.75
N ASP A 140 14.05 0.34 -8.66
CA ASP A 140 14.55 -0.97 -8.24
C ASP A 140 13.42 -1.87 -7.73
N ILE A 141 12.41 -1.27 -7.10
CA ILE A 141 11.25 -1.95 -6.53
C ILE A 141 10.07 -0.98 -6.43
N ALA A 142 8.86 -1.45 -6.66
CA ALA A 142 7.65 -0.70 -6.39
C ALA A 142 6.83 -1.32 -5.25
N VAL A 143 6.35 -0.52 -4.31
CA VAL A 143 5.41 -0.93 -3.26
C VAL A 143 4.03 -0.45 -3.67
N VAL A 144 3.15 -1.40 -4.01
CA VAL A 144 1.85 -1.14 -4.62
C VAL A 144 0.73 -1.40 -3.62
N GLU A 145 -0.04 -0.37 -3.30
CA GLU A 145 -1.22 -0.46 -2.46
C GLU A 145 -2.44 -0.88 -3.28
N VAL A 146 -3.18 -1.88 -2.80
CA VAL A 146 -4.50 -2.27 -3.34
C VAL A 146 -5.50 -1.15 -3.09
N GLY A 147 -6.26 -0.76 -4.12
CA GLY A 147 -7.33 0.21 -3.99
C GLY A 147 -8.52 -0.36 -3.24
N LEU A 148 -9.09 -1.46 -3.73
CA LEU A 148 -10.29 -2.07 -3.14
C LEU A 148 -10.23 -3.60 -3.21
N GLY A 149 -10.42 -4.25 -2.06
CA GLY A 149 -10.43 -5.71 -1.98
C GLY A 149 -9.07 -6.33 -2.19
N GLY A 150 -8.80 -6.84 -3.37
CA GLY A 150 -7.55 -7.47 -3.79
C GLY A 150 -7.73 -8.36 -5.01
N LEU A 151 -8.58 -9.38 -4.95
CA LEU A 151 -8.77 -10.40 -6.00
C LEU A 151 -9.04 -9.80 -7.39
N LEU A 152 -9.94 -8.82 -7.46
CA LEU A 152 -10.38 -8.17 -8.69
C LEU A 152 -9.96 -6.69 -8.77
N ASP A 153 -9.03 -6.29 -7.90
CA ASP A 153 -8.45 -4.94 -7.93
C ASP A 153 -7.51 -4.79 -9.14
N SER A 154 -7.51 -3.62 -9.77
CA SER A 154 -6.68 -3.38 -10.96
C SER A 154 -5.18 -3.55 -10.69
N THR A 155 -4.73 -3.36 -9.44
CA THR A 155 -3.33 -3.61 -9.06
C THR A 155 -2.97 -5.10 -9.03
N ASN A 156 -3.97 -6.02 -9.03
CA ASN A 156 -3.72 -7.46 -8.95
C ASN A 156 -3.16 -8.10 -10.24
N VAL A 157 -2.87 -7.29 -11.23
CA VAL A 157 -2.14 -7.65 -12.45
C VAL A 157 -0.65 -7.86 -12.21
N VAL A 158 -0.09 -7.32 -11.13
CA VAL A 158 1.33 -7.44 -10.81
C VAL A 158 1.74 -8.86 -10.41
N LYS A 159 3.02 -9.19 -10.64
CA LYS A 159 3.67 -10.43 -10.20
C LYS A 159 4.63 -10.09 -9.04
N PRO A 160 4.12 -9.96 -7.82
CA PRO A 160 4.92 -9.45 -6.72
C PRO A 160 5.97 -10.47 -6.24
N LEU A 161 7.08 -9.96 -5.72
CA LEU A 161 8.08 -10.75 -4.99
C LEU A 161 7.59 -11.15 -3.59
N LEU A 162 6.76 -10.28 -3.00
CA LEU A 162 6.16 -10.44 -1.66
C LEU A 162 4.77 -9.84 -1.65
N THR A 163 3.91 -10.37 -0.80
CA THR A 163 2.59 -9.79 -0.51
C THR A 163 2.43 -9.48 0.97
N GLY A 164 1.69 -8.42 1.29
CA GLY A 164 1.36 -8.04 2.65
C GLY A 164 -0.14 -7.85 2.83
N ILE A 165 -0.71 -8.36 3.93
CA ILE A 165 -2.12 -8.14 4.31
C ILE A 165 -2.13 -7.54 5.71
N THR A 166 -2.43 -6.24 5.81
CA THR A 166 -2.25 -5.49 7.06
C THR A 166 -3.30 -5.82 8.12
N THR A 167 -4.57 -5.55 7.82
CA THR A 167 -5.70 -5.85 8.71
C THR A 167 -6.92 -6.29 7.92
N ILE A 168 -7.84 -7.01 8.58
CA ILE A 168 -9.15 -7.37 8.04
C ILE A 168 -10.23 -6.80 8.97
N GLY A 169 -11.14 -6.04 8.41
CA GLY A 169 -12.30 -5.46 9.09
C GLY A 169 -13.44 -5.24 8.11
N LYS A 170 -14.64 -4.97 8.62
CA LYS A 170 -15.80 -4.65 7.78
C LYS A 170 -15.61 -3.27 7.16
N ASP A 171 -15.55 -3.24 5.84
CA ASP A 171 -15.47 -2.05 5.02
C ASP A 171 -15.90 -2.42 3.60
N HIS A 172 -16.55 -1.49 2.87
CA HIS A 172 -17.06 -1.74 1.51
C HIS A 172 -17.86 -3.04 1.37
N THR A 173 -18.71 -3.33 2.36
CA THR A 173 -19.43 -4.61 2.44
C THR A 173 -20.35 -4.87 1.24
N GLU A 174 -20.84 -3.83 0.59
CA GLU A 174 -21.65 -3.91 -0.64
C GLU A 174 -20.90 -4.54 -1.82
N ILE A 175 -19.55 -4.46 -1.83
CA ILE A 175 -18.70 -4.95 -2.91
C ILE A 175 -17.91 -6.19 -2.49
N LEU A 176 -17.38 -6.20 -1.25
CA LEU A 176 -16.43 -7.21 -0.79
C LEU A 176 -17.10 -8.38 -0.06
N GLY A 177 -18.41 -8.25 0.27
CA GLY A 177 -19.17 -9.22 1.04
C GLY A 177 -19.47 -8.75 2.46
N GLU A 178 -20.49 -9.36 3.08
CA GLU A 178 -21.02 -8.95 4.37
C GLU A 178 -20.25 -9.55 5.57
N THR A 179 -19.50 -10.61 5.32
CA THR A 179 -18.77 -11.36 6.36
C THR A 179 -17.27 -11.06 6.32
N ILE A 180 -16.64 -11.18 7.49
CA ILE A 180 -15.18 -11.07 7.62
C ILE A 180 -14.45 -12.11 6.74
N ALA A 181 -15.00 -13.30 6.58
CA ALA A 181 -14.44 -14.36 5.77
C ALA A 181 -14.45 -14.01 4.26
N GLU A 182 -15.55 -13.43 3.75
CA GLU A 182 -15.63 -12.95 2.35
C GLU A 182 -14.63 -11.84 2.09
N ILE A 183 -14.57 -10.84 2.98
CA ILE A 183 -13.61 -9.73 2.88
C ILE A 183 -12.16 -10.26 2.92
N ALA A 184 -11.88 -11.22 3.81
CA ALA A 184 -10.56 -11.87 3.89
C ALA A 184 -10.22 -12.61 2.59
N TYR A 185 -11.17 -13.30 1.97
CA TYR A 185 -10.99 -13.99 0.70
C TYR A 185 -10.66 -13.02 -0.44
N GLN A 186 -11.39 -11.89 -0.53
CA GLN A 186 -11.12 -10.84 -1.52
C GLN A 186 -9.69 -10.29 -1.36
N LYS A 187 -9.26 -10.01 -0.13
CA LYS A 187 -7.90 -9.48 0.13
C LYS A 187 -6.81 -10.55 -0.08
N ALA A 188 -7.08 -11.80 0.28
CA ALA A 188 -6.17 -12.92 0.02
C ALA A 188 -5.96 -13.21 -1.48
N GLY A 189 -6.81 -12.66 -2.36
CA GLY A 189 -6.67 -12.74 -3.81
C GLY A 189 -5.36 -12.16 -4.38
N ILE A 190 -4.63 -11.36 -3.59
CA ILE A 190 -3.29 -10.88 -3.97
C ILE A 190 -2.19 -11.94 -3.82
N ILE A 191 -2.45 -13.03 -3.08
CA ILE A 191 -1.46 -14.10 -2.86
C ILE A 191 -1.25 -14.85 -4.17
N LYS A 192 -0.01 -14.91 -4.63
CA LYS A 192 0.38 -15.60 -5.86
C LYS A 192 1.10 -16.91 -5.52
N GLU A 193 1.13 -17.82 -6.50
CA GLU A 193 1.76 -19.12 -6.33
C GLU A 193 3.23 -18.99 -5.88
N LYS A 194 3.57 -19.63 -4.77
CA LYS A 194 4.92 -19.65 -4.15
C LYS A 194 5.48 -18.29 -3.73
N VAL A 195 4.68 -17.23 -3.77
CA VAL A 195 5.08 -15.89 -3.32
C VAL A 195 4.81 -15.75 -1.83
N PRO A 196 5.79 -15.40 -0.99
CA PRO A 196 5.58 -15.27 0.45
C PRO A 196 4.56 -14.18 0.79
N VAL A 197 3.73 -14.44 1.82
CA VAL A 197 2.76 -13.50 2.35
C VAL A 197 3.05 -13.18 3.82
N VAL A 198 3.04 -11.89 4.15
CA VAL A 198 3.13 -11.37 5.53
C VAL A 198 1.77 -10.87 5.96
N THR A 199 1.26 -11.31 7.11
CA THR A 199 -0.03 -10.86 7.65
C THR A 199 0.16 -10.06 8.93
N GLY A 200 -0.51 -8.92 9.03
CA GLY A 200 -0.57 -8.15 10.27
C GLY A 200 -1.44 -8.82 11.34
N ASN A 201 -1.84 -8.03 12.33
CA ASN A 201 -2.71 -8.48 13.43
C ASN A 201 -4.15 -8.67 12.92
N ILE A 202 -4.48 -9.90 12.55
CA ILE A 202 -5.73 -10.30 11.90
C ILE A 202 -6.47 -11.29 12.83
N CYS A 203 -7.81 -11.13 12.97
CA CYS A 203 -8.62 -12.03 13.78
C CYS A 203 -8.61 -13.47 13.22
N ALA A 204 -8.84 -14.45 14.11
CA ALA A 204 -8.68 -15.87 13.79
C ALA A 204 -9.52 -16.33 12.57
N ASP A 205 -10.77 -15.88 12.46
CA ASP A 205 -11.66 -16.27 11.35
C ASP A 205 -11.15 -15.80 9.98
N ALA A 206 -10.64 -14.56 9.91
CA ALA A 206 -10.05 -14.01 8.70
C ALA A 206 -8.70 -14.64 8.39
N LEU A 207 -7.88 -14.88 9.42
CA LEU A 207 -6.58 -15.51 9.27
C LEU A 207 -6.70 -16.93 8.71
N ALA A 208 -7.68 -17.72 9.17
CA ALA A 208 -7.94 -19.05 8.66
C ALA A 208 -8.24 -19.07 7.15
N VAL A 209 -8.94 -18.06 6.62
CA VAL A 209 -9.18 -17.91 5.18
C VAL A 209 -7.87 -17.63 4.45
N ILE A 210 -7.06 -16.71 4.97
CA ILE A 210 -5.77 -16.34 4.37
C ILE A 210 -4.81 -17.54 4.38
N GLU A 211 -4.74 -18.29 5.49
CA GLU A 211 -3.92 -19.51 5.61
C GLU A 211 -4.33 -20.57 4.58
N LYS A 212 -5.65 -20.75 4.37
CA LYS A 212 -6.17 -21.67 3.36
C LYS A 212 -5.73 -21.26 1.96
N VAL A 213 -5.89 -20.00 1.58
CA VAL A 213 -5.47 -19.48 0.28
C VAL A 213 -3.94 -19.60 0.11
N ALA A 214 -3.16 -19.28 1.14
CA ALA A 214 -1.71 -19.42 1.12
C ALA A 214 -1.29 -20.89 0.91
N GLN A 215 -1.97 -21.84 1.58
CA GLN A 215 -1.75 -23.28 1.40
C GLN A 215 -2.08 -23.71 -0.04
N GLU A 216 -3.22 -23.31 -0.59
CA GLU A 216 -3.63 -23.62 -1.97
C GLU A 216 -2.62 -23.07 -2.99
N LYS A 217 -2.02 -21.92 -2.72
CA LYS A 217 -0.98 -21.27 -3.54
C LYS A 217 0.44 -21.76 -3.22
N GLN A 218 0.61 -22.67 -2.26
CA GLN A 218 1.95 -23.10 -1.80
C GLN A 218 2.83 -21.92 -1.37
N SER A 219 2.21 -20.85 -0.86
CA SER A 219 2.86 -19.61 -0.42
C SER A 219 3.35 -19.73 1.02
N PRO A 220 4.63 -19.46 1.32
CA PRO A 220 5.08 -19.28 2.69
C PRO A 220 4.30 -18.14 3.37
N ILE A 221 3.83 -18.37 4.61
CA ILE A 221 3.08 -17.37 5.37
C ILE A 221 3.81 -16.98 6.65
N PHE A 222 3.91 -15.65 6.89
CA PHE A 222 4.52 -15.06 8.09
C PHE A 222 3.46 -14.26 8.83
N ARG A 223 3.02 -14.78 9.98
CA ARG A 223 1.88 -14.27 10.76
C ARG A 223 2.34 -13.45 11.94
N PHE A 224 1.71 -12.30 12.12
CA PHE A 224 1.83 -11.53 13.35
C PHE A 224 1.40 -12.37 14.57
N GLY A 225 2.17 -12.33 15.64
CA GLY A 225 1.94 -13.10 16.86
C GLY A 225 2.41 -14.56 16.79
N LYS A 226 2.98 -15.01 15.67
CA LYS A 226 3.51 -16.37 15.51
C LYS A 226 4.94 -16.40 14.96
N GLU A 227 5.15 -16.08 13.68
CA GLU A 227 6.48 -16.00 13.07
C GLU A 227 7.20 -14.71 13.43
N TYR A 228 6.46 -13.64 13.74
CA TYR A 228 7.01 -12.38 14.25
C TYR A 228 6.01 -11.69 15.17
N GLN A 229 6.52 -10.82 16.08
CA GLN A 229 5.68 -10.11 17.03
C GLN A 229 6.35 -8.82 17.53
N VAL A 230 5.57 -7.98 18.19
CA VAL A 230 6.05 -6.77 18.86
C VAL A 230 5.71 -6.77 20.34
N GLU A 231 6.56 -6.10 21.11
CA GLU A 231 6.29 -5.73 22.49
C GLU A 231 6.23 -4.20 22.55
N TYR A 232 5.03 -3.66 22.69
CA TYR A 232 4.85 -2.23 22.87
C TYR A 232 5.44 -1.78 24.21
N LEU A 233 6.23 -0.70 24.21
CA LEU A 233 6.86 -0.18 25.44
C LEU A 233 6.09 1.05 25.96
N HIS A 234 6.14 2.15 25.24
CA HIS A 234 5.53 3.43 25.64
C HIS A 234 5.48 4.39 24.44
N PRO A 235 4.68 5.48 24.52
CA PRO A 235 4.80 6.58 23.55
C PRO A 235 6.19 7.21 23.57
N ASP A 236 6.65 7.72 22.41
CA ASP A 236 7.88 8.54 22.38
C ASP A 236 7.62 9.93 22.97
N THR A 237 8.53 10.45 23.74
CA THR A 237 8.45 11.79 24.34
C THR A 237 8.41 12.93 23.32
N GLN A 238 8.86 12.69 22.10
CA GLN A 238 8.88 13.67 21.00
C GLN A 238 7.74 13.51 19.98
N TRP A 239 6.82 12.61 20.18
CA TRP A 239 5.78 12.17 19.25
C TRP A 239 6.12 10.83 18.58
N GLY A 240 5.17 9.92 18.57
CA GLY A 240 5.34 8.57 18.00
C GLY A 240 5.36 7.47 19.05
N GLU A 241 5.88 6.30 18.70
CA GLU A 241 5.81 5.09 19.52
C GLU A 241 7.15 4.39 19.66
N VAL A 242 7.36 3.70 20.80
CA VAL A 242 8.56 2.91 21.10
C VAL A 242 8.17 1.46 21.35
N PHE A 243 8.85 0.51 20.70
CA PHE A 243 8.56 -0.91 20.82
C PHE A 243 9.80 -1.79 20.60
N ASN A 244 9.69 -3.06 20.96
CA ASN A 244 10.62 -4.10 20.56
C ASN A 244 9.98 -4.96 19.47
N PHE A 245 10.79 -5.40 18.50
CA PHE A 245 10.40 -6.35 17.47
C PHE A 245 11.12 -7.68 17.66
N TYR A 246 10.41 -8.78 17.39
CA TYR A 246 10.95 -10.14 17.44
C TYR A 246 10.57 -10.86 16.14
N GLY A 247 11.53 -11.41 15.43
CA GLY A 247 11.36 -12.16 14.20
C GLY A 247 12.55 -13.08 13.91
N GLU A 248 12.59 -13.67 12.73
CA GLU A 248 13.70 -14.56 12.34
C GLU A 248 15.05 -13.84 12.29
N MET A 249 15.07 -12.54 11.98
CA MET A 249 16.28 -11.71 12.05
C MET A 249 16.81 -11.51 13.47
N GLY A 250 16.08 -11.96 14.50
CA GLY A 250 16.40 -11.77 15.90
C GLY A 250 15.52 -10.73 16.60
N LYS A 251 16.04 -10.20 17.71
CA LYS A 251 15.39 -9.17 18.53
C LYS A 251 15.96 -7.79 18.19
N LEU A 252 15.06 -6.86 17.84
CA LEU A 252 15.37 -5.44 17.75
C LEU A 252 14.75 -4.72 18.95
N THR A 253 15.48 -3.83 19.59
CA THR A 253 15.03 -3.21 20.85
C THR A 253 14.89 -1.70 20.74
N LYS A 254 13.85 -1.16 21.41
CA LYS A 254 13.59 0.29 21.50
C LYS A 254 13.53 0.98 20.12
N ILE A 255 12.90 0.30 19.16
CA ILE A 255 12.63 0.90 17.86
C ILE A 255 11.65 2.05 18.06
N LYS A 256 11.91 3.17 17.39
CA LYS A 256 11.06 4.35 17.37
C LYS A 256 10.39 4.51 16.02
N VAL A 257 9.10 4.84 16.03
CA VAL A 257 8.35 5.25 14.84
C VAL A 257 7.69 6.59 15.08
N PRO A 258 7.71 7.51 14.10
CA PRO A 258 7.22 8.88 14.28
C PRO A 258 5.69 9.00 14.15
N LEU A 259 5.00 7.99 13.60
CA LEU A 259 3.54 8.01 13.51
C LEU A 259 2.94 7.53 14.84
N LEU A 260 1.97 8.30 15.35
CA LEU A 260 1.37 8.07 16.66
C LEU A 260 0.28 6.99 16.63
N GLY A 261 0.23 6.18 17.70
CA GLY A 261 -0.77 5.17 17.95
C GLY A 261 -0.26 3.73 17.82
N ARG A 262 -0.71 2.86 18.73
CA ARG A 262 -0.27 1.45 18.78
C ARG A 262 -0.45 0.68 17.48
N HIS A 263 -1.47 1.04 16.68
CA HIS A 263 -1.68 0.45 15.36
C HIS A 263 -0.53 0.77 14.39
N GLN A 264 0.20 1.87 14.60
CA GLN A 264 1.37 2.20 13.79
C GLN A 264 2.55 1.30 14.12
N VAL A 265 2.65 0.81 15.37
CA VAL A 265 3.62 -0.23 15.73
C VAL A 265 3.33 -1.54 14.99
N GLU A 266 2.04 -1.93 14.88
CA GLU A 266 1.64 -3.11 14.11
C GLU A 266 1.93 -2.93 12.61
N ASN A 267 1.65 -1.76 12.03
CA ASN A 267 1.96 -1.44 10.63
C ASN A 267 3.49 -1.46 10.36
N ALA A 268 4.26 -0.87 11.27
CA ALA A 268 5.72 -0.91 11.19
C ALA A 268 6.27 -2.34 11.29
N ALA A 269 5.68 -3.18 12.13
CA ALA A 269 6.08 -4.59 12.24
C ALA A 269 5.85 -5.37 10.95
N VAL A 270 4.72 -5.14 10.26
CA VAL A 270 4.46 -5.72 8.92
C VAL A 270 5.52 -5.24 7.94
N ALA A 271 5.84 -3.96 7.94
CA ALA A 271 6.86 -3.39 7.06
C ALA A 271 8.27 -3.96 7.34
N ILE A 272 8.66 -4.09 8.63
CA ILE A 272 9.93 -4.72 9.03
C ILE A 272 9.98 -6.17 8.55
N GLN A 273 8.90 -6.93 8.72
CA GLN A 273 8.87 -8.33 8.31
C GLN A 273 8.93 -8.48 6.78
N LEU A 274 8.23 -7.60 6.02
CA LEU A 274 8.34 -7.56 4.56
C LEU A 274 9.76 -7.19 4.11
N PHE A 275 10.36 -6.20 4.75
CA PHE A 275 11.73 -5.78 4.49
C PHE A 275 12.74 -6.92 4.74
N ASP A 276 12.63 -7.62 5.88
CA ASP A 276 13.47 -8.78 6.18
C ASP A 276 13.36 -9.84 5.07
N LYS A 277 12.14 -10.19 4.67
CA LYS A 277 11.93 -11.19 3.61
C LYS A 277 12.43 -10.71 2.25
N TYR A 278 12.27 -9.42 1.94
CA TYR A 278 12.83 -8.84 0.72
C TYR A 278 14.36 -8.93 0.72
N CYS A 279 15.01 -8.53 1.81
CA CYS A 279 16.46 -8.61 1.94
C CYS A 279 16.98 -10.05 1.83
N GLN A 280 16.27 -11.03 2.43
CA GLN A 280 16.60 -12.45 2.29
C GLN A 280 16.49 -12.92 0.83
N LEU A 281 15.41 -12.58 0.12
CA LEU A 281 15.20 -12.94 -1.28
C LEU A 281 16.24 -12.32 -2.22
N GLN A 282 16.66 -11.09 -1.94
CA GLN A 282 17.62 -10.35 -2.77
C GLN A 282 19.08 -10.53 -2.29
N HIS A 283 19.31 -11.31 -1.23
CA HIS A 283 20.64 -11.49 -0.61
C HIS A 283 21.30 -10.17 -0.21
N LEU A 284 20.49 -9.19 0.27
CA LEU A 284 20.96 -7.89 0.73
C LEU A 284 21.24 -7.92 2.24
N PRO A 285 22.50 -7.75 2.67
CA PRO A 285 22.79 -7.65 4.10
C PRO A 285 22.36 -6.30 4.64
N PHE A 286 21.73 -6.28 5.81
CA PHE A 286 21.35 -5.07 6.52
C PHE A 286 21.74 -5.15 8.00
N LYS A 287 21.69 -4.03 8.71
CA LYS A 287 21.97 -3.90 10.13
C LYS A 287 20.75 -3.32 10.86
N GLU A 288 20.69 -3.49 12.19
CA GLU A 288 19.63 -2.89 13.02
C GLU A 288 19.51 -1.37 12.81
N ARG A 289 20.62 -0.67 12.62
CA ARG A 289 20.63 0.78 12.37
C ARG A 289 19.87 1.17 11.10
N ASP A 290 19.93 0.34 10.07
CA ASP A 290 19.29 0.61 8.78
C ASP A 290 17.74 0.56 8.95
N ILE A 291 17.25 -0.34 9.81
CA ILE A 291 15.84 -0.39 10.20
C ILE A 291 15.45 0.83 11.03
N THR A 292 16.22 1.17 12.05
CA THR A 292 15.89 2.29 12.95
C THR A 292 15.95 3.63 12.22
N GLN A 293 16.93 3.84 11.34
CA GLN A 293 17.07 5.06 10.54
C GLN A 293 16.00 5.16 9.47
N GLY A 294 15.68 4.06 8.79
CA GLY A 294 14.61 4.03 7.79
C GLY A 294 13.25 4.36 8.41
N LEU A 295 12.86 3.68 9.48
CA LEU A 295 11.57 3.92 10.14
C LEU A 295 11.42 5.35 10.68
N ALA A 296 12.51 5.95 11.19
CA ALA A 296 12.49 7.31 11.72
C ALA A 296 12.18 8.39 10.66
N LYS A 297 12.35 8.08 9.37
CA LYS A 297 12.07 8.99 8.24
C LYS A 297 10.60 8.95 7.80
N ALA A 298 9.80 8.04 8.34
CA ALA A 298 8.42 7.85 7.88
C ALA A 298 7.55 9.08 8.22
N GLN A 299 6.93 9.64 7.17
CA GLN A 299 5.94 10.69 7.28
C GLN A 299 4.72 10.28 6.46
N TRP A 300 3.55 10.41 7.04
CA TRP A 300 2.29 10.07 6.37
C TRP A 300 1.20 11.04 6.83
N PRO A 301 0.75 11.97 5.98
CA PRO A 301 -0.23 12.97 6.33
C PRO A 301 -1.55 12.36 6.85
N ALA A 302 -2.26 13.10 7.68
CA ALA A 302 -3.55 12.72 8.26
C ALA A 302 -3.56 11.36 8.98
N ARG A 303 -2.47 10.99 9.67
CA ARG A 303 -2.39 9.83 10.57
C ARG A 303 -1.92 10.28 11.94
N MET A 304 -2.87 10.72 12.78
CA MET A 304 -2.58 11.38 14.07
C MET A 304 -1.50 12.45 13.91
N GLU A 305 -1.58 13.19 12.82
CA GLU A 305 -0.60 14.22 12.45
C GLU A 305 -0.74 15.44 13.33
N ARG A 306 0.36 15.85 13.97
CA ARG A 306 0.41 17.03 14.80
C ARG A 306 0.66 18.27 13.94
N LEU A 307 -0.37 19.10 13.79
CA LEU A 307 -0.32 20.34 13.01
C LEU A 307 0.13 21.55 13.85
N SER A 308 -0.15 21.57 15.17
CA SER A 308 0.20 22.65 16.08
C SER A 308 0.33 22.14 17.49
N ASP A 309 1.15 22.80 18.31
CA ASP A 309 1.35 22.51 19.72
C ASP A 309 0.49 23.39 20.64
N GLU A 310 0.25 24.65 20.24
CA GLU A 310 -0.52 25.64 21.04
C GLU A 310 -1.49 26.40 20.15
N PRO A 311 -2.82 26.08 20.15
CA PRO A 311 -3.39 24.87 20.78
C PRO A 311 -2.91 23.59 20.08
N LEU A 312 -2.92 22.46 20.81
CA LEU A 312 -2.65 21.18 20.19
C LEU A 312 -3.73 20.86 19.14
N ILE A 313 -3.31 20.70 17.88
CA ILE A 313 -4.17 20.33 16.75
C ILE A 313 -3.62 19.05 16.14
N VAL A 314 -4.47 18.03 16.09
CA VAL A 314 -4.15 16.71 15.52
C VAL A 314 -5.11 16.41 14.39
N LEU A 315 -4.59 15.99 13.24
CA LEU A 315 -5.37 15.58 12.06
C LEU A 315 -5.31 14.06 11.90
N ASP A 316 -6.48 13.43 11.68
CA ASP A 316 -6.55 11.99 11.38
C ASP A 316 -7.61 11.71 10.31
N GLY A 317 -7.32 10.79 9.40
CA GLY A 317 -8.19 10.38 8.30
C GLY A 317 -9.09 9.19 8.61
N ALA A 318 -9.39 8.90 9.89
CA ALA A 318 -10.30 7.81 10.26
C ALA A 318 -11.73 8.08 9.76
N HIS A 319 -12.28 7.16 8.94
CA HIS A 319 -13.58 7.32 8.29
C HIS A 319 -14.43 6.04 8.29
N ASN A 320 -13.98 4.97 8.96
CA ASN A 320 -14.76 3.74 9.15
C ASN A 320 -14.75 3.33 10.63
N ASP A 321 -15.72 2.49 11.03
CA ASP A 321 -15.90 2.06 12.42
C ASP A 321 -14.62 1.51 13.07
N HIS A 322 -13.85 0.72 12.32
CA HIS A 322 -12.62 0.12 12.81
C HIS A 322 -11.53 1.17 13.06
N ALA A 323 -11.37 2.14 12.15
CA ALA A 323 -10.40 3.24 12.30
C ALA A 323 -10.80 4.21 13.41
N VAL A 324 -12.09 4.61 13.47
CA VAL A 324 -12.61 5.54 14.51
C VAL A 324 -12.47 4.95 15.91
N LYS A 325 -12.73 3.66 16.10
CA LYS A 325 -12.51 3.00 17.41
C LYS A 325 -11.05 3.10 17.84
N ARG A 326 -10.12 2.81 16.93
CA ARG A 326 -8.67 2.94 17.22
C ARG A 326 -8.26 4.39 17.50
N LEU A 327 -8.78 5.36 16.75
CA LEU A 327 -8.55 6.79 17.00
C LEU A 327 -8.99 7.18 18.42
N VAL A 328 -10.21 6.83 18.82
CA VAL A 328 -10.74 7.12 20.17
C VAL A 328 -9.91 6.44 21.26
N GLU A 329 -9.49 5.20 21.06
CA GLU A 329 -8.61 4.50 21.99
C GLU A 329 -7.24 5.19 22.15
N ASN A 330 -6.67 5.66 21.04
CA ASN A 330 -5.41 6.41 21.07
C ASN A 330 -5.57 7.75 21.77
N LEU A 331 -6.57 8.55 21.41
CA LEU A 331 -6.84 9.85 22.05
C LEU A 331 -7.00 9.72 23.58
N ARG A 332 -7.67 8.67 24.07
CA ARG A 332 -7.84 8.44 25.52
C ARG A 332 -6.57 8.02 26.25
N LYS A 333 -5.57 7.55 25.53
CA LYS A 333 -4.29 7.06 26.11
C LYS A 333 -3.20 8.09 26.04
N GLU A 334 -3.24 8.92 25.01
CA GLU A 334 -2.17 9.90 24.72
C GLU A 334 -2.50 11.29 25.27
N PHE A 335 -3.79 11.59 25.48
CA PHE A 335 -4.32 12.86 25.98
C PHE A 335 -5.33 12.65 27.11
#